data_d0ee62e466694606244d16e4ecff98fe
#
_entry.id   d0ee62e466694606244d16e4ecff98fe
#
_cell.length_a   1.000
_cell.length_b   1.000
_cell.length_c   1.000
_cell.angle_alpha   90.00
_cell.angle_beta   90.00
_cell.angle_gamma   90.00
#
_symmetry.space_group_name_H-M   'P 1'
#
loop_
_entity.id
_entity.type
_entity.pdbx_description
1 polymer ?
#
loop_
_entity_poly.entity_id
_entity_poly.type
_entity_poly.pdbx_seq_one_letter_code
_entity_poly.pdbx_strand_id
1 'polypeptide(L)'
;MEKQLPKLQKEAAIKKESRPKAEAWEQAKKVLEEGRTIFSAGLDPEPLHDLFLLTTKPFIYVFNCDQDQLDDADFQAKMEELVAPAEAIFLDAEFEAELAEMEPEDAAEFLADAGIEEPGLDKLARVGFDTLGLQTFLTAGEKESRAWTIHKGWTAPQAAGVIHTDFEKGFIKAQVVSFDDLVERDHL
;
A
#
# COMPACT_ATOMS: atom_id res chain seq x y z
N MET A 1 0.63 -18.80 18.58
CA MET A 1 -0.22 -19.73 17.80
C MET A 1 -0.17 -21.14 18.39
N GLU A 2 0.96 -21.80 18.54
CA GLU A 2 1.09 -23.21 18.99
C GLU A 2 0.37 -23.56 20.30
N LYS A 3 0.44 -22.68 21.30
CA LYS A 3 -0.23 -22.90 22.59
C LYS A 3 -1.75 -22.62 22.57
N GLN A 4 -2.21 -21.84 21.64
CA GLN A 4 -3.61 -21.38 21.57
C GLN A 4 -4.46 -22.23 20.61
N LEU A 5 -3.87 -22.70 19.51
CA LEU A 5 -4.56 -23.51 18.50
C LEU A 5 -5.22 -24.77 19.10
N PRO A 6 -4.57 -25.59 19.97
CA PRO A 6 -5.24 -26.75 20.55
C PRO A 6 -6.45 -26.40 21.43
N LYS A 7 -6.45 -25.22 22.04
CA LYS A 7 -7.60 -24.75 22.83
C LYS A 7 -8.74 -24.35 21.92
N LEU A 8 -8.44 -23.63 20.85
CA LEU A 8 -9.43 -23.22 19.85
C LEU A 8 -10.06 -24.43 19.14
N GLN A 9 -9.27 -25.46 18.82
CA GLN A 9 -9.76 -26.72 18.23
C GLN A 9 -10.75 -27.45 19.16
N LYS A 10 -10.46 -27.50 20.47
CA LYS A 10 -11.39 -28.08 21.45
C LYS A 10 -12.68 -27.27 21.55
N GLU A 11 -12.59 -25.97 21.49
CA GLU A 11 -13.76 -25.10 21.47
C GLU A 11 -14.59 -25.30 20.18
N ALA A 12 -13.95 -25.38 19.03
CA ALA A 12 -14.55 -25.60 17.71
C ALA A 12 -15.26 -26.96 17.60
N ALA A 13 -14.80 -27.96 18.36
CA ALA A 13 -15.49 -29.25 18.44
C ALA A 13 -16.87 -29.14 19.11
N ILE A 14 -17.04 -28.18 20.01
CA ILE A 14 -18.29 -27.95 20.77
C ILE A 14 -19.12 -26.84 20.10
N LYS A 15 -18.46 -25.74 19.71
CA LYS A 15 -19.13 -24.55 19.15
C LYS A 15 -18.88 -24.47 17.64
N LYS A 16 -19.94 -24.60 16.84
CA LYS A 16 -19.85 -24.50 15.36
C LYS A 16 -19.30 -23.16 14.89
N GLU A 17 -19.56 -22.08 15.61
CA GLU A 17 -19.14 -20.71 15.30
C GLU A 17 -17.59 -20.55 15.34
N SER A 18 -16.90 -21.34 16.18
CA SER A 18 -15.43 -21.29 16.28
C SER A 18 -14.69 -22.08 15.20
N ARG A 19 -15.41 -22.90 14.40
CA ARG A 19 -14.80 -23.76 13.39
C ARG A 19 -14.04 -23.01 12.29
N PRO A 20 -14.63 -21.95 11.64
CA PRO A 20 -13.95 -21.23 10.59
C PRO A 20 -12.64 -20.61 11.09
N LYS A 21 -12.65 -20.09 12.32
CA LYS A 21 -11.45 -19.53 12.94
C LYS A 21 -10.39 -20.59 13.21
N ALA A 22 -10.78 -21.76 13.70
CA ALA A 22 -9.84 -22.86 13.95
C ALA A 22 -9.19 -23.38 12.66
N GLU A 23 -9.99 -23.54 11.60
CA GLU A 23 -9.52 -23.93 10.27
C GLU A 23 -8.54 -22.89 9.68
N ALA A 24 -8.85 -21.60 9.79
CA ALA A 24 -7.97 -20.53 9.34
C ALA A 24 -6.62 -20.54 10.12
N TRP A 25 -6.67 -20.79 11.43
CA TRP A 25 -5.45 -20.88 12.24
C TRP A 25 -4.59 -22.10 11.87
N GLU A 26 -5.21 -23.23 11.53
CA GLU A 26 -4.50 -24.42 11.05
C GLU A 26 -3.81 -24.18 9.71
N GLN A 27 -4.52 -23.55 8.78
CA GLN A 27 -3.97 -23.18 7.48
C GLN A 27 -2.81 -22.19 7.64
N ALA A 28 -2.99 -21.15 8.46
CA ALA A 28 -1.96 -20.18 8.77
C ALA A 28 -0.70 -20.83 9.38
N LYS A 29 -0.89 -21.78 10.32
CA LYS A 29 0.22 -22.52 10.92
C LYS A 29 1.01 -23.27 9.85
N LYS A 30 0.33 -24.00 8.97
CA LYS A 30 0.95 -24.78 7.89
C LYS A 30 1.77 -23.88 6.95
N VAL A 31 1.21 -22.75 6.53
CA VAL A 31 1.90 -21.78 5.66
C VAL A 31 3.17 -21.26 6.32
N LEU A 32 3.10 -20.91 7.61
CA LEU A 32 4.27 -20.41 8.35
C LEU A 32 5.34 -21.51 8.57
N GLU A 33 4.94 -22.76 8.77
CA GLU A 33 5.87 -23.91 8.86
C GLU A 33 6.56 -24.20 7.53
N GLU A 34 5.93 -23.87 6.40
CA GLU A 34 6.51 -23.91 5.06
C GLU A 34 7.48 -22.73 4.77
N GLY A 35 7.65 -21.81 5.72
CA GLY A 35 8.51 -20.63 5.59
C GLY A 35 7.89 -19.50 4.75
N ARG A 36 6.59 -19.56 4.48
CA ARG A 36 5.85 -18.56 3.71
C ARG A 36 5.14 -17.56 4.61
N THR A 37 4.89 -16.35 4.09
CA THR A 37 4.05 -15.36 4.79
C THR A 37 2.57 -15.67 4.55
N ILE A 38 1.71 -15.24 5.48
CA ILE A 38 0.25 -15.34 5.31
C ILE A 38 -0.19 -14.52 4.09
N PHE A 39 0.42 -13.34 3.91
CA PHE A 39 0.20 -12.48 2.75
C PHE A 39 0.52 -13.21 1.44
N SER A 40 1.71 -13.82 1.30
CA SER A 40 2.10 -14.53 0.08
C SER A 40 1.25 -15.78 -0.22
N ALA A 41 0.61 -16.32 0.80
CA ALA A 41 -0.31 -17.46 0.64
C ALA A 41 -1.74 -17.02 0.28
N GLY A 42 -2.03 -15.72 0.28
CA GLY A 42 -3.37 -15.18 -0.02
C GLY A 42 -4.44 -15.58 0.99
N LEU A 43 -4.05 -15.89 2.24
CA LEU A 43 -5.01 -16.23 3.29
C LEU A 43 -5.71 -14.98 3.83
N ASP A 44 -7.02 -15.12 4.10
CA ASP A 44 -7.80 -14.08 4.75
C ASP A 44 -7.21 -13.73 6.13
N PRO A 45 -6.78 -12.49 6.38
CA PRO A 45 -6.20 -12.08 7.65
C PRO A 45 -7.24 -11.91 8.76
N GLU A 46 -8.53 -11.74 8.45
CA GLU A 46 -9.58 -11.41 9.42
C GLU A 46 -9.68 -12.45 10.57
N PRO A 47 -9.75 -13.77 10.31
CA PRO A 47 -9.79 -14.76 11.38
C PRO A 47 -8.50 -14.83 12.21
N LEU A 48 -7.40 -14.23 11.71
CA LEU A 48 -6.07 -14.25 12.31
C LEU A 48 -5.76 -12.98 13.10
N HIS A 49 -6.66 -12.00 13.10
CA HIS A 49 -6.46 -10.67 13.67
C HIS A 49 -5.93 -10.71 15.11
N ASP A 50 -6.51 -11.58 15.96
CA ASP A 50 -6.11 -11.72 17.37
C ASP A 50 -4.67 -12.23 17.56
N LEU A 51 -4.03 -12.72 16.52
CA LEU A 51 -2.66 -13.24 16.58
C LEU A 51 -1.60 -12.17 16.34
N PHE A 52 -2.01 -10.99 15.86
CA PHE A 52 -1.12 -9.86 15.52
C PHE A 52 0.10 -10.26 14.69
N LEU A 53 -0.11 -11.14 13.70
CA LEU A 53 0.98 -11.65 12.86
C LEU A 53 1.47 -10.57 11.90
N LEU A 54 2.77 -10.28 11.91
CA LEU A 54 3.37 -9.38 10.91
C LEU A 54 3.26 -9.95 9.49
N THR A 55 3.25 -11.26 9.37
CA THR A 55 3.17 -11.97 8.09
C THR A 55 1.82 -11.87 7.38
N THR A 56 0.78 -11.31 8.03
CA THR A 56 -0.50 -10.98 7.38
C THR A 56 -0.46 -9.67 6.61
N LYS A 57 0.54 -8.84 6.89
CA LYS A 57 0.68 -7.53 6.24
C LYS A 57 1.30 -7.67 4.86
N PRO A 58 0.94 -6.80 3.89
CA PRO A 58 1.66 -6.71 2.64
C PRO A 58 3.08 -6.21 2.88
N PHE A 59 3.98 -6.57 1.97
CA PHE A 59 5.38 -6.15 1.98
C PHE A 59 5.70 -5.42 0.70
N ILE A 60 6.61 -4.46 0.79
CA ILE A 60 7.30 -3.84 -0.34
C ILE A 60 8.77 -4.12 -0.14
N TYR A 61 9.41 -4.71 -1.14
CA TYR A 61 10.84 -4.97 -1.13
C TYR A 61 11.54 -3.87 -1.92
N VAL A 62 12.43 -3.14 -1.25
CA VAL A 62 13.25 -2.11 -1.87
C VAL A 62 14.64 -2.68 -2.07
N PHE A 63 15.04 -2.84 -3.33
CA PHE A 63 16.36 -3.28 -3.73
C PHE A 63 17.22 -2.04 -3.98
N ASN A 64 18.25 -1.86 -3.14
CA ASN A 64 19.26 -0.83 -3.36
C ASN A 64 20.26 -1.38 -4.38
N CYS A 65 20.25 -0.80 -5.56
CA CYS A 65 20.98 -1.26 -6.74
C CYS A 65 21.98 -0.21 -7.20
N ASP A 66 23.05 -0.65 -7.84
CA ASP A 66 23.87 0.23 -8.68
C ASP A 66 23.27 0.37 -10.08
N GLN A 67 23.87 1.24 -10.91
CA GLN A 67 23.38 1.51 -12.26
C GLN A 67 23.35 0.25 -13.14
N ASP A 68 24.37 -0.60 -13.06
CA ASP A 68 24.44 -1.84 -13.84
C ASP A 68 23.26 -2.78 -13.53
N GLN A 69 22.85 -2.85 -12.25
CA GLN A 69 21.71 -3.63 -11.79
C GLN A 69 20.36 -2.99 -12.16
N LEU A 70 20.30 -1.65 -12.19
CA LEU A 70 19.10 -0.92 -12.64
C LEU A 70 18.87 -1.11 -14.15
N ASP A 71 19.91 -1.28 -14.93
CA ASP A 71 19.84 -1.53 -16.37
C ASP A 71 19.66 -3.02 -16.72
N ASP A 72 19.80 -3.93 -15.74
CA ASP A 72 19.66 -5.38 -15.92
C ASP A 72 18.21 -5.86 -15.71
N ALA A 73 17.46 -5.90 -16.80
CA ALA A 73 16.07 -6.36 -16.79
C ALA A 73 15.91 -7.82 -16.33
N ASP A 74 16.89 -8.70 -16.60
CA ASP A 74 16.84 -10.10 -16.18
C ASP A 74 17.03 -10.23 -14.66
N PHE A 75 17.91 -9.39 -14.09
CA PHE A 75 18.07 -9.28 -12.64
C PHE A 75 16.78 -8.81 -11.99
N GLN A 76 16.16 -7.74 -12.48
CA GLN A 76 14.92 -7.20 -11.93
C GLN A 76 13.78 -8.23 -11.98
N ALA A 77 13.56 -8.86 -13.14
CA ALA A 77 12.53 -9.89 -13.30
C ALA A 77 12.72 -11.06 -12.33
N LYS A 78 13.96 -11.49 -12.10
CA LYS A 78 14.27 -12.55 -11.13
C LYS A 78 14.00 -12.14 -9.69
N MET A 79 14.26 -10.89 -9.33
CA MET A 79 13.95 -10.38 -7.98
C MET A 79 12.44 -10.22 -7.78
N GLU A 80 11.72 -9.74 -8.79
CA GLU A 80 10.25 -9.68 -8.78
C GLU A 80 9.62 -11.06 -8.59
N GLU A 81 10.09 -12.07 -9.33
CA GLU A 81 9.64 -13.46 -9.16
C GLU A 81 9.91 -13.98 -7.74
N LEU A 82 11.09 -13.66 -7.19
CA LEU A 82 11.49 -14.10 -5.86
C LEU A 82 10.58 -13.56 -4.75
N VAL A 83 10.13 -12.31 -4.87
CA VAL A 83 9.35 -11.64 -3.82
C VAL A 83 7.83 -11.69 -4.06
N ALA A 84 7.40 -12.20 -5.22
CA ALA A 84 5.98 -12.29 -5.55
C ALA A 84 5.14 -12.97 -4.45
N PRO A 85 3.94 -12.52 -4.15
CA PRO A 85 3.17 -11.43 -4.79
C PRO A 85 3.43 -10.04 -4.20
N ALA A 86 4.53 -9.84 -3.46
CA ALA A 86 4.89 -8.54 -2.93
C ALA A 86 5.44 -7.63 -4.03
N GLU A 87 5.33 -6.33 -3.83
CA GLU A 87 5.88 -5.32 -4.75
C GLU A 87 7.40 -5.23 -4.59
N ALA A 88 8.09 -5.08 -5.72
CA ALA A 88 9.53 -4.83 -5.80
C ALA A 88 9.78 -3.41 -6.31
N ILE A 89 10.67 -2.68 -5.65
CA ILE A 89 11.14 -1.36 -6.08
C ILE A 89 12.65 -1.43 -6.17
N PHE A 90 13.19 -0.99 -7.30
CA PHE A 90 14.62 -0.89 -7.55
C PHE A 90 14.98 0.59 -7.58
N LEU A 91 16.00 0.99 -6.83
CA LEU A 91 16.50 2.34 -6.77
C LEU A 91 17.98 2.34 -6.36
N ASP A 92 18.70 3.40 -6.70
CA ASP A 92 20.00 3.70 -6.17
C ASP A 92 19.86 4.74 -5.04
N ALA A 93 20.15 4.34 -3.81
CA ALA A 93 19.97 5.22 -2.65
C ALA A 93 20.98 6.38 -2.63
N GLU A 94 22.16 6.26 -3.25
CA GLU A 94 23.12 7.36 -3.37
C GLU A 94 22.62 8.40 -4.37
N PHE A 95 22.14 7.95 -5.53
CA PHE A 95 21.49 8.80 -6.52
C PHE A 95 20.27 9.55 -5.94
N GLU A 96 19.39 8.85 -5.20
CA GLU A 96 18.23 9.47 -4.56
C GLU A 96 18.64 10.51 -3.49
N ALA A 97 19.74 10.27 -2.77
CA ALA A 97 20.23 11.23 -1.80
C ALA A 97 20.78 12.50 -2.47
N GLU A 98 21.51 12.37 -3.58
CA GLU A 98 21.98 13.51 -4.38
C GLU A 98 20.80 14.30 -4.96
N LEU A 99 19.80 13.60 -5.50
CA LEU A 99 18.60 14.22 -6.07
C LEU A 99 17.84 15.04 -5.04
N ALA A 100 17.76 14.56 -3.79
CA ALA A 100 17.06 15.23 -2.71
C ALA A 100 17.74 16.55 -2.24
N GLU A 101 19.01 16.76 -2.56
CA GLU A 101 19.76 17.97 -2.25
C GLU A 101 19.72 19.03 -3.38
N MET A 102 19.17 18.67 -4.55
CA MET A 102 19.10 19.55 -5.71
C MET A 102 17.86 20.46 -5.68
N GLU A 103 17.97 21.60 -6.36
CA GLU A 103 16.79 22.41 -6.66
C GLU A 103 15.89 21.66 -7.67
N PRO A 104 14.56 21.86 -7.67
CA PRO A 104 13.64 21.08 -8.49
C PRO A 104 13.93 21.09 -10.00
N GLU A 105 14.44 22.21 -10.53
CA GLU A 105 14.78 22.36 -11.95
C GLU A 105 16.02 21.51 -12.31
N ASP A 106 17.05 21.55 -11.48
CA ASP A 106 18.27 20.78 -11.65
C ASP A 106 18.02 19.27 -11.47
N ALA A 107 17.17 18.91 -10.50
CA ALA A 107 16.75 17.54 -10.27
C ALA A 107 16.01 16.94 -11.48
N ALA A 108 15.17 17.73 -12.15
CA ALA A 108 14.46 17.27 -13.35
C ALA A 108 15.41 17.02 -14.54
N GLU A 109 16.42 17.87 -14.71
CA GLU A 109 17.46 17.68 -15.74
C GLU A 109 18.32 16.42 -15.42
N PHE A 110 18.69 16.25 -14.16
CA PHE A 110 19.49 15.11 -13.70
C PHE A 110 18.76 13.76 -13.90
N LEU A 111 17.47 13.70 -13.59
CA LEU A 111 16.64 12.53 -13.87
C LEU A 111 16.54 12.22 -15.38
N ALA A 112 16.34 13.26 -16.19
CA ALA A 112 16.23 13.11 -17.64
C ALA A 112 17.55 12.57 -18.25
N ASP A 113 18.69 13.08 -17.79
CA ASP A 113 20.01 12.63 -18.23
C ASP A 113 20.30 11.16 -17.82
N ALA A 114 19.81 10.76 -16.65
CA ALA A 114 19.89 9.37 -16.18
C ALA A 114 18.87 8.43 -16.83
N GLY A 115 17.91 8.97 -17.63
CA GLY A 115 16.84 8.18 -18.24
C GLY A 115 15.81 7.65 -17.23
N ILE A 116 15.69 8.28 -16.06
CA ILE A 116 14.77 7.92 -15.00
C ILE A 116 13.52 8.78 -15.11
N GLU A 117 12.36 8.14 -15.26
CA GLU A 117 11.07 8.84 -15.42
C GLU A 117 10.50 9.38 -14.10
N GLU A 118 10.76 8.70 -12.98
CA GLU A 118 10.20 9.00 -11.67
C GLU A 118 11.25 8.76 -10.58
N PRO A 119 11.46 9.71 -9.63
CA PRO A 119 12.30 9.46 -8.46
C PRO A 119 11.89 8.20 -7.70
N GLY A 120 12.85 7.44 -7.20
CA GLY A 120 12.58 6.21 -6.45
C GLY A 120 11.76 6.44 -5.20
N LEU A 121 11.93 7.57 -4.53
CA LEU A 121 11.11 7.95 -3.36
C LEU A 121 9.66 8.24 -3.72
N ASP A 122 9.39 8.88 -4.86
CA ASP A 122 8.02 9.12 -5.35
C ASP A 122 7.36 7.80 -5.75
N LYS A 123 8.10 6.92 -6.45
CA LYS A 123 7.67 5.56 -6.74
C LYS A 123 7.34 4.78 -5.48
N LEU A 124 8.19 4.87 -4.44
CA LEU A 124 7.95 4.21 -3.15
C LEU A 124 6.66 4.73 -2.49
N ALA A 125 6.44 6.04 -2.49
CA ALA A 125 5.22 6.63 -1.94
C ALA A 125 3.98 6.15 -2.69
N ARG A 126 4.00 6.18 -4.02
CA ARG A 126 2.90 5.72 -4.89
C ARG A 126 2.58 4.24 -4.68
N VAL A 127 3.60 3.37 -4.73
CA VAL A 127 3.45 1.92 -4.49
C VAL A 127 2.97 1.65 -3.06
N GLY A 128 3.44 2.43 -2.08
CA GLY A 128 2.99 2.36 -0.69
C GLY A 128 1.50 2.66 -0.56
N PHE A 129 1.00 3.72 -1.18
CA PHE A 129 -0.42 4.05 -1.21
C PHE A 129 -1.25 2.94 -1.87
N ASP A 130 -0.78 2.42 -3.00
CA ASP A 130 -1.45 1.33 -3.72
C ASP A 130 -1.51 0.05 -2.89
N THR A 131 -0.40 -0.33 -2.27
CA THR A 131 -0.29 -1.52 -1.40
C THR A 131 -1.21 -1.44 -0.18
N LEU A 132 -1.40 -0.25 0.36
CA LEU A 132 -2.32 0.00 1.48
C LEU A 132 -3.78 0.21 1.02
N GLY A 133 -4.04 0.20 -0.28
CA GLY A 133 -5.37 0.46 -0.83
C GLY A 133 -5.84 1.89 -0.56
N LEU A 134 -4.92 2.85 -0.50
CA LEU A 134 -5.20 4.25 -0.24
C LEU A 134 -5.31 5.07 -1.53
N GLN A 135 -6.07 6.14 -1.46
CA GLN A 135 -6.12 7.18 -2.49
C GLN A 135 -6.31 8.55 -1.84
N THR A 136 -5.96 9.59 -2.56
CA THR A 136 -6.07 10.97 -2.10
C THR A 136 -7.10 11.72 -2.93
N PHE A 137 -7.91 12.57 -2.28
CA PHE A 137 -8.68 13.60 -2.93
C PHE A 137 -8.34 14.96 -2.34
N LEU A 138 -8.55 16.01 -3.12
CA LEU A 138 -8.27 17.37 -2.73
C LEU A 138 -9.57 18.12 -2.45
N THR A 139 -9.53 19.01 -1.48
CA THR A 139 -10.57 20.03 -1.30
C THR A 139 -9.96 21.42 -1.49
N ALA A 140 -10.66 22.29 -2.17
CA ALA A 140 -10.29 23.69 -2.32
C ALA A 140 -11.45 24.58 -1.84
N GLY A 141 -11.12 25.60 -1.07
CA GLY A 141 -12.05 26.58 -0.55
C GLY A 141 -11.37 27.93 -0.35
N GLU A 142 -12.16 28.97 -0.02
CA GLU A 142 -11.64 30.33 0.16
C GLU A 142 -10.54 30.45 1.23
N LYS A 143 -10.52 29.54 2.20
CA LYS A 143 -9.60 29.60 3.36
C LYS A 143 -8.42 28.66 3.28
N GLU A 144 -8.62 27.49 2.67
CA GLU A 144 -7.58 26.46 2.57
C GLU A 144 -7.83 25.52 1.41
N SER A 145 -6.72 24.95 0.91
CA SER A 145 -6.73 23.76 0.05
C SER A 145 -6.06 22.63 0.83
N ARG A 146 -6.65 21.42 0.78
CA ARG A 146 -6.17 20.30 1.59
C ARG A 146 -6.29 18.97 0.86
N ALA A 147 -5.28 18.12 1.05
CA ALA A 147 -5.30 16.73 0.64
C ALA A 147 -5.84 15.82 1.76
N TRP A 148 -6.69 14.87 1.39
CA TRP A 148 -7.32 13.92 2.28
C TRP A 148 -7.07 12.50 1.81
N THR A 149 -6.59 11.65 2.70
CA THR A 149 -6.34 10.25 2.39
C THR A 149 -7.55 9.40 2.79
N ILE A 150 -8.01 8.57 1.86
CA ILE A 150 -9.13 7.63 2.03
C ILE A 150 -8.76 6.26 1.48
N HIS A 151 -9.54 5.24 1.78
CA HIS A 151 -9.37 3.93 1.16
C HIS A 151 -10.03 3.88 -0.21
N LYS A 152 -9.39 3.17 -1.15
CA LYS A 152 -9.96 2.87 -2.47
C LYS A 152 -11.31 2.16 -2.31
N GLY A 153 -12.28 2.58 -3.12
CA GLY A 153 -13.63 2.01 -3.08
C GLY A 153 -14.56 2.62 -2.03
N TRP A 154 -14.10 3.57 -1.22
CA TRP A 154 -14.99 4.31 -0.32
C TRP A 154 -16.02 5.12 -1.10
N THR A 155 -17.24 5.17 -0.58
CA THR A 155 -18.32 5.99 -1.11
C THR A 155 -18.10 7.47 -0.79
N ALA A 156 -18.75 8.37 -1.54
CA ALA A 156 -18.64 9.80 -1.31
C ALA A 156 -19.03 10.25 0.13
N PRO A 157 -20.07 9.69 0.79
CA PRO A 157 -20.33 9.97 2.20
C PRO A 157 -19.16 9.58 3.12
N GLN A 158 -18.57 8.40 2.93
CA GLN A 158 -17.43 7.93 3.73
C GLN A 158 -16.22 8.85 3.52
N ALA A 159 -15.95 9.24 2.28
CA ALA A 159 -14.88 10.19 1.97
C ALA A 159 -15.13 11.56 2.63
N ALA A 160 -16.36 12.07 2.60
CA ALA A 160 -16.72 13.31 3.27
C ALA A 160 -16.57 13.22 4.82
N GLY A 161 -16.74 12.02 5.37
CA GLY A 161 -16.56 11.73 6.80
C GLY A 161 -15.15 11.98 7.32
N VAL A 162 -14.13 11.89 6.45
CA VAL A 162 -12.74 12.18 6.81
C VAL A 162 -12.52 13.67 7.07
N ILE A 163 -13.28 14.53 6.37
CA ILE A 163 -13.25 15.98 6.59
C ILE A 163 -13.91 16.31 7.93
N HIS A 164 -15.10 15.78 8.14
CA HIS A 164 -15.84 15.90 9.39
C HIS A 164 -16.91 14.81 9.48
N THR A 165 -17.10 14.22 10.66
CA THR A 165 -18.06 13.12 10.88
C THR A 165 -19.50 13.49 10.54
N ASP A 166 -19.90 14.76 10.71
CA ASP A 166 -21.23 15.23 10.35
C ASP A 166 -21.45 15.24 8.83
N PHE A 167 -20.39 15.36 8.04
CA PHE A 167 -20.50 15.33 6.58
C PHE A 167 -20.82 13.93 6.07
N GLU A 168 -20.40 12.88 6.75
CA GLU A 168 -20.82 11.52 6.41
C GLU A 168 -22.32 11.33 6.60
N LYS A 169 -22.83 11.71 7.78
CA LYS A 169 -24.24 11.53 8.16
C LYS A 169 -25.20 12.47 7.40
N GLY A 170 -24.74 13.67 7.13
CA GLY A 170 -25.50 14.72 6.43
C GLY A 170 -25.21 14.84 4.94
N PHE A 171 -24.50 13.87 4.35
CA PHE A 171 -24.11 13.95 2.95
C PHE A 171 -25.32 13.99 2.01
N ILE A 172 -25.38 15.02 1.17
CA ILE A 172 -26.43 15.17 0.14
C ILE A 172 -25.80 15.07 -1.25
N LYS A 173 -24.79 15.89 -1.51
CA LYS A 173 -24.06 15.94 -2.79
C LYS A 173 -22.70 16.60 -2.60
N ALA A 174 -21.77 16.30 -3.50
CA ALA A 174 -20.52 17.01 -3.66
C ALA A 174 -20.39 17.48 -5.12
N GLN A 175 -19.76 18.62 -5.32
CA GLN A 175 -19.29 19.05 -6.63
C GLN A 175 -17.85 18.57 -6.76
N VAL A 176 -17.57 17.83 -7.82
CA VAL A 176 -16.25 17.23 -8.07
C VAL A 176 -15.80 17.65 -9.47
N VAL A 177 -14.55 18.02 -9.59
CA VAL A 177 -13.86 18.31 -10.85
C VAL A 177 -12.61 17.44 -10.91
N SER A 178 -12.23 16.95 -12.08
CA SER A 178 -10.96 16.24 -12.25
C SER A 178 -9.79 17.22 -12.10
N PHE A 179 -8.61 16.69 -11.71
CA PHE A 179 -7.41 17.51 -11.62
C PHE A 179 -7.05 18.15 -12.96
N ASP A 180 -7.14 17.40 -14.03
CA ASP A 180 -6.83 17.85 -15.39
C ASP A 180 -7.78 18.99 -15.83
N ASP A 181 -9.09 18.82 -15.61
CA ASP A 181 -10.08 19.88 -15.89
C ASP A 181 -9.84 21.15 -15.06
N LEU A 182 -9.35 20.99 -13.84
CA LEU A 182 -9.04 22.13 -12.96
C LEU A 182 -7.83 22.91 -13.48
N VAL A 183 -6.78 22.19 -13.89
CA VAL A 183 -5.53 22.80 -14.38
C VAL A 183 -5.72 23.44 -15.75
N GLU A 184 -6.47 22.78 -16.66
CA GLU A 184 -6.69 23.30 -18.02
C GLU A 184 -7.56 24.57 -18.05
N ARG A 185 -8.46 24.76 -17.08
CA ARG A 185 -9.44 25.86 -17.13
C ARG A 185 -9.03 27.14 -16.42
N ASP A 186 -7.91 27.12 -15.71
CA ASP A 186 -7.28 28.27 -15.03
C ASP A 186 -8.20 29.17 -14.17
N HIS A 187 -9.49 28.81 -14.01
CA HIS A 187 -10.50 29.56 -13.26
C HIS A 187 -11.56 28.61 -12.69
N LEU A 188 -11.64 28.55 -11.38
CA LEU A 188 -12.86 28.24 -10.64
C LEU A 188 -13.34 29.48 -9.92
#